data_325286577e43cc735ea3fa9c89b9f3ba
#
_entry.id   325286577e43cc735ea3fa9c89b9f3ba
#
_cell.length_a   1.000
_cell.length_b   1.000
_cell.length_c   1.000
_cell.angle_alpha   90.00
_cell.angle_beta   90.00
_cell.angle_gamma   90.00
#
_symmetry.space_group_name_H-M   'P 1'
#
loop_
_entity.id
_entity.type
_entity.pdbx_description
1 polymer ?
#
loop_
_entity_poly.entity_id
_entity_poly.type
_entity_poly.pdbx_seq_one_letter_code
_entity_poly.pdbx_strand_id
1 'polypeptide(L)'
;MKKLYFFCIALVALMLASCGGKDYREMLPADSFVIVSINPESLSRKAQVGDFTQSVYYKMAEQALADAPEEERGRILSLLAHPSETGLDVGSDVFMFVTMENASQTGNPTVGGLFKVGDRKKLDSFLGW
;
A
#
# COMPACT_ATOMS: atom_id res chain seq x y z
N MET A 1 35.66 -5.47 28.85
CA MET A 1 35.75 -6.14 27.54
C MET A 1 34.42 -6.79 27.11
N LYS A 2 33.68 -7.46 28.01
CA LYS A 2 32.39 -8.04 27.67
C LYS A 2 31.33 -7.00 27.22
N LYS A 3 31.32 -5.77 27.77
CA LYS A 3 30.40 -4.71 27.39
C LYS A 3 30.68 -4.16 25.99
N LEU A 4 31.91 -4.15 25.54
CA LEU A 4 32.28 -3.73 24.19
C LEU A 4 31.83 -4.76 23.16
N TYR A 5 31.92 -6.03 23.46
CA TYR A 5 31.41 -7.11 22.61
C TYR A 5 29.88 -7.01 22.42
N PHE A 6 29.14 -6.81 23.49
CA PHE A 6 27.70 -6.64 23.45
C PHE A 6 27.30 -5.40 22.63
N PHE A 7 28.05 -4.32 22.78
CA PHE A 7 27.81 -3.08 22.02
C PHE A 7 28.07 -3.28 20.51
N CYS A 8 29.15 -3.96 20.15
CA CYS A 8 29.46 -4.30 18.76
C CYS A 8 28.42 -5.24 18.13
N ILE A 9 27.95 -6.26 18.87
CA ILE A 9 26.92 -7.19 18.42
C ILE A 9 25.58 -6.46 18.24
N ALA A 10 25.22 -5.56 19.15
CA ALA A 10 24.01 -4.75 19.03
C ALA A 10 24.09 -3.80 17.83
N LEU A 11 25.25 -3.20 17.56
CA LEU A 11 25.46 -2.33 16.40
C LEU A 11 25.37 -3.09 15.07
N VAL A 12 25.94 -4.29 15.01
CA VAL A 12 25.85 -5.18 13.84
C VAL A 12 24.43 -5.67 13.64
N ALA A 13 23.71 -6.01 14.70
CA ALA A 13 22.30 -6.40 14.63
C ALA A 13 21.41 -5.25 14.14
N LEU A 14 21.68 -4.01 14.54
CA LEU A 14 21.01 -2.82 14.03
C LEU A 14 21.30 -2.57 12.56
N MET A 15 22.52 -2.78 12.10
CA MET A 15 22.88 -2.67 10.69
C MET A 15 22.20 -3.76 9.84
N LEU A 16 22.13 -4.99 10.34
CA LEU A 16 21.43 -6.09 9.68
C LEU A 16 19.92 -5.85 9.63
N ALA A 17 19.33 -5.27 10.68
CA ALA A 17 17.94 -4.87 10.69
C ALA A 17 17.63 -3.73 9.71
N SER A 18 18.55 -2.79 9.53
CA SER A 18 18.40 -1.70 8.54
C SER A 18 18.68 -2.16 7.10
N CYS A 19 19.55 -3.16 6.92
CA CYS A 19 19.80 -3.78 5.61
C CYS A 19 18.77 -4.88 5.25
N GLY A 20 18.08 -5.46 6.24
CA GLY A 20 17.08 -6.52 6.06
C GLY A 20 15.69 -5.99 5.68
N GLY A 21 15.44 -4.70 5.84
CA GLY A 21 14.24 -4.05 5.34
C GLY A 21 14.41 -3.72 3.86
N LYS A 22 14.15 -4.67 2.97
CA LYS A 22 14.00 -4.34 1.56
C LYS A 22 12.99 -3.22 1.44
N ASP A 23 13.37 -2.13 0.78
CA ASP A 23 12.42 -1.09 0.42
C ASP A 23 11.29 -1.75 -0.39
N TYR A 24 10.05 -1.60 0.05
CA TYR A 24 8.90 -2.21 -0.63
C TYR A 24 8.83 -1.81 -2.11
N ARG A 25 9.45 -0.70 -2.50
CA ARG A 25 9.58 -0.24 -3.89
C ARG A 25 10.37 -1.22 -4.76
N GLU A 26 11.27 -1.98 -4.17
CA GLU A 26 12.02 -3.03 -4.89
C GLU A 26 11.14 -4.19 -5.34
N MET A 27 9.94 -4.30 -4.79
CA MET A 27 8.95 -5.30 -5.18
C MET A 27 8.17 -4.92 -6.44
N LEU A 28 8.35 -3.70 -6.96
CA LEU A 28 7.76 -3.32 -8.25
C LEU A 28 8.32 -4.21 -9.36
N PRO A 29 7.44 -4.76 -10.23
CA PRO A 29 7.90 -5.57 -11.34
C PRO A 29 8.84 -4.80 -12.26
N ALA A 30 9.98 -5.41 -12.62
CA ALA A 30 10.99 -4.79 -13.49
C ALA A 30 10.49 -4.55 -14.92
N ASP A 31 9.48 -5.29 -15.35
CA ASP A 31 8.82 -5.19 -16.65
C ASP A 31 7.63 -4.19 -16.66
N SER A 32 7.45 -3.42 -15.60
CA SER A 32 6.43 -2.38 -15.55
C SER A 32 6.75 -1.28 -16.57
N PHE A 33 5.81 -0.99 -17.47
CA PHE A 33 5.97 0.09 -18.44
C PHE A 33 5.24 1.38 -18.03
N VAL A 34 4.33 1.31 -17.08
CA VAL A 34 3.70 2.45 -16.43
C VAL A 34 3.76 2.25 -14.93
N ILE A 35 4.26 3.25 -14.22
CA ILE A 35 4.26 3.30 -12.75
C ILE A 35 3.71 4.66 -12.35
N VAL A 36 2.67 4.66 -11.52
CA VAL A 36 2.09 5.86 -10.92
C VAL A 36 2.30 5.80 -9.42
N SER A 37 2.90 6.84 -8.86
CA SER A 37 3.12 6.97 -7.42
C SER A 37 2.17 8.03 -6.85
N ILE A 38 1.46 7.67 -5.80
CA ILE A 38 0.55 8.57 -5.07
C ILE A 38 0.84 8.45 -3.58
N ASN A 39 1.04 9.58 -2.91
CA ASN A 39 1.10 9.63 -1.46
C ASN A 39 -0.28 10.04 -0.92
N PRO A 40 -1.02 9.12 -0.25
CA PRO A 40 -2.39 9.39 0.18
C PRO A 40 -2.49 10.54 1.18
N GLU A 41 -1.57 10.61 2.14
CA GLU A 41 -1.55 11.67 3.15
C GLU A 41 -1.27 13.05 2.51
N SER A 42 -0.29 13.13 1.64
CA SER A 42 0.05 14.36 0.92
C SER A 42 -1.09 14.82 0.00
N LEU A 43 -1.74 13.87 -0.66
CA LEU A 43 -2.88 14.16 -1.53
C LEU A 43 -4.06 14.70 -0.74
N SER A 44 -4.41 14.04 0.36
CA SER A 44 -5.49 14.46 1.25
C SER A 44 -5.25 15.87 1.82
N ARG A 45 -4.02 16.15 2.26
CA ARG A 45 -3.64 17.46 2.78
C ARG A 45 -3.70 18.57 1.73
N LYS A 46 -3.21 18.32 0.52
CA LYS A 46 -3.23 19.29 -0.59
C LYS A 46 -4.63 19.54 -1.12
N ALA A 47 -5.46 18.51 -1.16
CA ALA A 47 -6.84 18.61 -1.61
C ALA A 47 -7.77 19.22 -0.53
N GLN A 48 -7.28 19.47 0.69
CA GLN A 48 -8.05 19.98 1.83
C GLN A 48 -9.31 19.14 2.08
N VAL A 49 -9.21 17.84 1.87
CA VAL A 49 -10.33 16.91 2.12
C VAL A 49 -10.41 16.64 3.61
N GLY A 50 -11.35 17.26 4.28
CA GLY A 50 -11.59 17.03 5.71
C GLY A 50 -12.17 15.64 5.97
N ASP A 51 -13.23 15.29 5.27
CA ASP A 51 -13.87 13.98 5.34
C ASP A 51 -14.05 13.44 3.91
N PHE A 52 -13.26 12.44 3.56
CA PHE A 52 -13.30 11.84 2.23
C PHE A 52 -14.66 11.21 1.91
N THR A 53 -15.39 10.74 2.93
CA THR A 53 -16.72 10.14 2.75
C THR A 53 -17.76 11.14 2.22
N GLN A 54 -17.52 12.42 2.39
CA GLN A 54 -18.36 13.50 1.84
C GLN A 54 -17.99 13.87 0.41
N SER A 55 -16.89 13.35 -0.11
CA SER A 55 -16.42 13.68 -1.45
C SER A 55 -17.26 13.02 -2.54
N VAL A 56 -17.28 13.66 -3.71
CA VAL A 56 -17.94 13.10 -4.89
C VAL A 56 -17.28 11.77 -5.31
N TYR A 57 -15.99 11.63 -5.09
CA TYR A 57 -15.23 10.41 -5.41
C TYR A 57 -15.69 9.21 -4.57
N TYR A 58 -15.96 9.42 -3.28
CA TYR A 58 -16.48 8.37 -2.42
C TYR A 58 -17.87 7.91 -2.89
N LYS A 59 -18.74 8.85 -3.22
CA LYS A 59 -20.10 8.57 -3.76
C LYS A 59 -20.03 7.83 -5.10
N MET A 60 -19.08 8.19 -5.96
CA MET A 60 -18.85 7.45 -7.21
C MET A 60 -18.38 6.02 -6.93
N ALA A 61 -17.52 5.82 -5.95
CA ALA A 61 -17.09 4.48 -5.54
C ALA A 61 -18.24 3.65 -4.99
N GLU A 62 -19.10 4.23 -4.16
CA GLU A 62 -20.33 3.56 -3.67
C GLU A 62 -21.22 3.11 -4.84
N GLN A 63 -21.42 3.96 -5.82
CA GLN A 63 -22.22 3.61 -7.01
C GLN A 63 -21.56 2.53 -7.86
N ALA A 64 -20.26 2.62 -8.08
CA ALA A 64 -19.50 1.63 -8.85
C ALA A 64 -19.49 0.25 -8.19
N LEU A 65 -19.58 0.20 -6.86
CA LEU A 65 -19.58 -1.02 -6.06
C LEU A 65 -20.99 -1.51 -5.69
N ALA A 66 -22.04 -0.88 -6.20
CA ALA A 66 -23.42 -1.21 -5.84
C ALA A 66 -23.79 -2.68 -6.11
N ASP A 67 -23.22 -3.27 -7.18
CA ASP A 67 -23.44 -4.66 -7.57
C ASP A 67 -22.44 -5.65 -6.95
N ALA A 68 -21.45 -5.17 -6.20
CA ALA A 68 -20.48 -6.01 -5.53
C ALA A 68 -21.09 -6.69 -4.28
N PRO A 69 -20.58 -7.88 -3.88
CA PRO A 69 -20.98 -8.50 -2.62
C PRO A 69 -20.79 -7.53 -1.44
N GLU A 70 -21.74 -7.56 -0.50
CA GLU A 70 -21.79 -6.62 0.63
C GLU A 70 -20.49 -6.59 1.43
N GLU A 71 -19.88 -7.75 1.66
CA GLU A 71 -18.63 -7.87 2.39
C GLU A 71 -17.46 -7.21 1.66
N GLU A 72 -17.31 -7.45 0.36
CA GLU A 72 -16.26 -6.84 -0.46
C GLU A 72 -16.46 -5.33 -0.60
N ARG A 73 -17.70 -4.91 -0.83
CA ARG A 73 -18.06 -3.51 -0.89
C ARG A 73 -17.70 -2.79 0.42
N GLY A 74 -18.07 -3.37 1.56
CA GLY A 74 -17.73 -2.84 2.88
C GLY A 74 -16.22 -2.68 3.09
N ARG A 75 -15.43 -3.66 2.70
CA ARG A 75 -13.97 -3.60 2.81
C ARG A 75 -13.37 -2.48 1.94
N ILE A 76 -13.79 -2.38 0.70
CA ILE A 76 -13.28 -1.34 -0.22
C ILE A 76 -13.68 0.06 0.25
N LEU A 77 -14.92 0.25 0.68
CA LEU A 77 -15.37 1.53 1.20
C LEU A 77 -14.66 1.91 2.51
N SER A 78 -14.38 0.94 3.39
CA SER A 78 -13.59 1.15 4.60
C SER A 78 -12.15 1.54 4.29
N LEU A 79 -11.55 0.93 3.28
CA LEU A 79 -10.22 1.30 2.81
C LEU A 79 -10.17 2.74 2.32
N LEU A 80 -11.19 3.19 1.63
CA LEU A 80 -11.29 4.56 1.12
C LEU A 80 -11.61 5.58 2.21
N ALA A 81 -12.49 5.22 3.16
CA ALA A 81 -12.92 6.12 4.23
C ALA A 81 -11.88 6.26 5.34
N HIS A 82 -11.29 5.16 5.75
CA HIS A 82 -10.37 5.08 6.89
C HIS A 82 -9.14 4.21 6.56
N PRO A 83 -8.30 4.64 5.62
CA PRO A 83 -7.17 3.83 5.18
C PRO A 83 -6.17 3.50 6.30
N SER A 84 -6.01 4.37 7.28
CA SER A 84 -5.13 4.13 8.44
C SER A 84 -5.60 3.01 9.36
N GLU A 85 -6.91 2.74 9.39
CA GLU A 85 -7.49 1.67 10.21
C GLU A 85 -7.31 0.28 9.60
N THR A 86 -6.97 0.22 8.32
CA THR A 86 -6.74 -1.04 7.60
C THR A 86 -5.39 -1.69 7.89
N GLY A 87 -4.48 -1.00 8.55
CA GLY A 87 -3.11 -1.44 8.79
C GLY A 87 -2.13 -1.02 7.71
N LEU A 88 -2.58 -0.33 6.66
CA LEU A 88 -1.71 0.23 5.64
C LEU A 88 -1.04 1.53 6.13
N ASP A 89 0.20 1.75 5.70
CA ASP A 89 0.92 2.98 5.99
C ASP A 89 0.54 4.05 4.96
N VAL A 90 -0.37 4.95 5.37
CA VAL A 90 -0.88 6.03 4.51
C VAL A 90 0.10 7.18 4.31
N GLY A 91 1.14 7.25 5.13
CA GLY A 91 2.24 8.23 4.97
C GLY A 91 3.25 7.82 3.91
N SER A 92 3.19 6.59 3.42
CA SER A 92 4.06 6.07 2.36
C SER A 92 3.37 6.07 1.01
N ASP A 93 4.17 6.15 -0.05
CA ASP A 93 3.65 6.16 -1.41
C ASP A 93 2.97 4.83 -1.76
N VAL A 94 1.85 4.94 -2.43
CA VAL A 94 1.16 3.83 -3.10
C VAL A 94 1.57 3.83 -4.56
N PHE A 95 1.96 2.69 -5.07
CA PHE A 95 2.31 2.52 -6.47
C PHE A 95 1.24 1.72 -7.19
N MET A 96 0.81 2.25 -8.32
CA MET A 96 0.05 1.49 -9.31
C MET A 96 0.95 1.22 -10.50
N PHE A 97 0.95 0.01 -11.01
CA PHE A 97 1.79 -0.36 -12.13
C PHE A 97 1.01 -1.17 -13.17
N VAL A 98 1.47 -1.07 -14.39
CA VAL A 98 0.97 -1.88 -15.51
C VAL A 98 2.13 -2.63 -16.11
N THR A 99 2.00 -3.95 -16.22
CA THR A 99 2.96 -4.82 -16.89
C THR A 99 2.32 -5.44 -18.12
N MET A 100 3.11 -5.78 -19.12
CA MET A 100 2.69 -6.64 -20.22
C MET A 100 3.38 -7.97 -20.09
N GLU A 101 2.62 -9.02 -19.91
CA GLU A 101 3.13 -10.38 -19.93
C GLU A 101 3.49 -10.75 -21.37
N ASN A 102 4.78 -10.87 -21.62
CA ASN A 102 5.41 -11.14 -22.93
C ASN A 102 5.21 -10.04 -23.98
N ALA A 103 6.30 -9.46 -24.41
CA ALA A 103 6.40 -8.49 -25.50
C ALA A 103 5.90 -9.02 -26.88
N SER A 104 5.27 -10.19 -26.93
CA SER A 104 4.59 -10.73 -28.09
C SER A 104 3.16 -10.17 -28.13
N GLN A 105 2.88 -9.44 -29.11
CA GLN A 105 1.73 -8.71 -29.64
C GLN A 105 0.29 -9.09 -29.17
N THR A 106 0.10 -10.03 -28.25
CA THR A 106 -1.21 -10.48 -27.75
C THR A 106 -1.30 -10.55 -26.22
N GLY A 107 -0.30 -10.02 -25.49
CA GLY A 107 -0.30 -10.03 -24.03
C GLY A 107 -1.35 -9.09 -23.45
N ASN A 108 -2.20 -9.61 -22.57
CA ASN A 108 -3.10 -8.77 -21.79
C ASN A 108 -2.32 -7.95 -20.78
N PRO A 109 -2.61 -6.63 -20.63
CA PRO A 109 -1.99 -5.83 -19.59
C PRO A 109 -2.45 -6.30 -18.21
N THR A 110 -1.50 -6.45 -17.30
CA THR A 110 -1.79 -6.71 -15.89
C THR A 110 -1.63 -5.42 -15.09
N VAL A 111 -2.65 -5.04 -14.35
CA VAL A 111 -2.63 -3.88 -13.46
C VAL A 111 -2.47 -4.37 -12.03
N GLY A 112 -1.54 -3.78 -11.30
CA GLY A 112 -1.30 -4.10 -9.91
C GLY A 112 -1.12 -2.87 -9.04
N GLY A 113 -1.18 -3.07 -7.73
CA GLY A 113 -0.91 -2.04 -6.73
C GLY A 113 0.08 -2.53 -5.69
N LEU A 114 0.90 -1.63 -5.20
CA LEU A 114 1.87 -1.89 -4.15
C LEU A 114 1.66 -0.91 -3.00
N PHE A 115 1.45 -1.43 -1.82
CA PHE A 115 1.19 -0.68 -0.59
C PHE A 115 2.20 -1.07 0.48
N LYS A 116 2.56 -0.12 1.33
CA LYS A 116 3.36 -0.42 2.52
C LYS A 116 2.46 -0.81 3.69
N VAL A 117 2.81 -1.88 4.38
CA VAL A 117 2.11 -2.32 5.60
C VAL A 117 2.71 -1.63 6.80
N GLY A 118 1.89 -0.89 7.55
CA GLY A 118 2.28 -0.24 8.81
C GLY A 118 1.99 -1.10 10.03
N ASP A 119 0.85 -1.78 10.04
CA ASP A 119 0.43 -2.69 11.13
C ASP A 119 -0.13 -3.99 10.53
N ARG A 120 0.68 -5.05 10.60
CA ARG A 120 0.33 -6.37 10.05
C ARG A 120 -0.92 -6.97 10.71
N LYS A 121 -1.08 -6.81 12.01
CA LYS A 121 -2.22 -7.37 12.75
C LYS A 121 -3.53 -6.71 12.33
N LYS A 122 -3.52 -5.39 12.19
CA LYS A 122 -4.68 -4.65 11.67
C LYS A 122 -5.03 -5.06 10.26
N LEU A 123 -4.03 -5.24 9.40
CA LEU A 123 -4.24 -5.66 8.03
C LEU A 123 -4.84 -7.06 7.95
N ASP A 124 -4.32 -8.01 8.72
CA ASP A 124 -4.84 -9.38 8.77
C ASP A 124 -6.30 -9.39 9.26
N SER A 125 -6.62 -8.59 10.27
CA SER A 125 -8.01 -8.43 10.74
C SER A 125 -8.92 -7.80 9.69
N PHE A 126 -8.42 -6.79 8.98
CA PHE A 126 -9.18 -6.14 7.91
C PHE A 126 -9.47 -7.09 6.75
N LEU A 127 -8.52 -7.92 6.36
CA LEU A 127 -8.66 -8.91 5.30
C LEU A 127 -9.47 -10.14 5.74
N GLY A 128 -9.68 -10.33 7.04
CA GLY A 128 -10.39 -11.48 7.57
C GLY A 128 -9.57 -12.77 7.57
N TRP A 129 -8.26 -12.66 7.70
CA TRP A 129 -7.31 -13.79 7.74
C TRP A 129 -6.93 -14.19 9.16
#